data_e183407658b093708328bfc49ea2e1a2
#
_entry.id   e183407658b093708328bfc49ea2e1a2
#
_cell.length_a   1.000
_cell.length_b   1.000
_cell.length_c   1.000
_cell.angle_alpha   90.00
_cell.angle_beta   90.00
_cell.angle_gamma   90.00
#
_symmetry.space_group_name_H-M   'P 1'
#
loop_
_entity.id
_entity.type
_entity.pdbx_description
1 polymer ?
#
loop_
_entity_poly.entity_id
_entity_poly.type
_entity_poly.pdbx_seq_one_letter_code
_entity_poly.pdbx_strand_id
1 'polypeptide(L)'
;MFKSFNTTGGELSDEETKAAVELLVATHGGDPYRKLLKELLPVIQERFSNLGWIAVRAIPFMDPEFKSSLAATLRSYKVKLDEDLSKNPYGVPIATGAWGGSHQVAALAAHLYFLHQSFPDIVGSEYTLRGLDYVLGTHPVSNVSYVSSVGAQSKLVAYGNNRADYSFIPGGMIPGVVIVQPDYPELNDDWPFLWFENEYVIDTVTTFILAANAANALAR
;
A
#
# COMPACT_ATOMS: atom_id res chain seq x y z
N MET A 1 -4.12 -7.90 -33.66
CA MET A 1 -4.56 -7.32 -32.37
C MET A 1 -3.86 -8.12 -31.27
N PHE A 2 -2.78 -7.58 -30.71
CA PHE A 2 -2.09 -8.22 -29.58
C PHE A 2 -3.03 -8.15 -28.38
N LYS A 3 -3.59 -9.26 -27.95
CA LYS A 3 -4.10 -9.35 -26.58
C LYS A 3 -2.89 -9.25 -25.66
N SER A 4 -2.87 -8.23 -24.83
CA SER A 4 -1.88 -8.12 -23.80
C SER A 4 -1.85 -9.40 -22.98
N PHE A 5 -0.69 -10.09 -22.96
CA PHE A 5 -0.44 -11.20 -22.05
C PHE A 5 -0.16 -10.69 -20.61
N ASN A 6 -0.25 -9.40 -20.40
CA ASN A 6 -0.06 -8.82 -19.08
C ASN A 6 -1.28 -9.11 -18.21
N THR A 7 -1.24 -10.22 -17.52
CA THR A 7 -2.26 -10.63 -16.57
C THR A 7 -2.11 -9.93 -15.22
N THR A 8 -1.03 -9.18 -15.02
CA THR A 8 -0.73 -8.43 -13.79
C THR A 8 -0.93 -6.93 -13.94
N GLY A 9 -1.06 -6.42 -15.16
CA GLY A 9 -1.38 -5.04 -15.44
C GLY A 9 -2.80 -4.71 -15.02
N GLY A 10 -2.98 -3.56 -14.38
CA GLY A 10 -4.28 -2.99 -14.12
C GLY A 10 -4.97 -2.54 -15.42
N GLU A 11 -6.04 -1.78 -15.26
CA GLU A 11 -6.69 -1.14 -16.40
C GLU A 11 -5.68 -0.23 -17.15
N LEU A 12 -5.79 -0.17 -18.47
CA LEU A 12 -4.89 0.65 -19.30
C LEU A 12 -4.85 2.10 -18.84
N SER A 13 -5.98 2.66 -18.44
CA SER A 13 -6.09 4.02 -17.92
C SER A 13 -5.33 4.25 -16.61
N ASP A 14 -5.16 3.22 -15.79
CA ASP A 14 -4.34 3.30 -14.57
C ASP A 14 -2.86 3.43 -14.93
N GLU A 15 -2.39 2.60 -15.84
CA GLU A 15 -1.00 2.63 -16.28
C GLU A 15 -0.69 3.94 -17.04
N GLU A 16 -1.63 4.42 -17.84
CA GLU A 16 -1.52 5.71 -18.52
C GLU A 16 -1.44 6.87 -17.52
N THR A 17 -2.26 6.83 -16.46
CA THR A 17 -2.21 7.83 -15.37
C THR A 17 -0.87 7.82 -14.65
N LYS A 18 -0.38 6.63 -14.28
CA LYS A 18 0.93 6.48 -13.61
C LYS A 18 2.05 7.00 -14.49
N ALA A 19 2.08 6.60 -15.75
CA ALA A 19 3.09 7.06 -16.71
C ALA A 19 3.03 8.59 -16.91
N ALA A 20 1.82 9.16 -17.03
CA ALA A 20 1.64 10.60 -17.19
C ALA A 20 2.17 11.38 -15.99
N VAL A 21 1.92 10.92 -14.76
CA VAL A 21 2.46 11.54 -13.54
C VAL A 21 3.99 11.48 -13.53
N GLU A 22 4.59 10.31 -13.78
CA GLU A 22 6.05 10.17 -13.76
C GLU A 22 6.71 11.04 -14.84
N LEU A 23 6.15 11.09 -16.03
CA LEU A 23 6.65 11.94 -17.12
C LEU A 23 6.45 13.43 -16.83
N LEU A 24 5.35 13.81 -16.19
CA LEU A 24 5.13 15.20 -15.76
C LEU A 24 6.20 15.64 -14.73
N VAL A 25 6.48 14.77 -13.75
CA VAL A 25 7.52 15.03 -12.74
C VAL A 25 8.90 15.08 -13.39
N ALA A 26 9.25 14.11 -14.22
CA ALA A 26 10.55 14.02 -14.88
C ALA A 26 10.82 15.19 -15.84
N THR A 27 9.80 15.74 -16.46
CA THR A 27 9.89 16.90 -17.38
C THR A 27 9.67 18.24 -16.70
N HIS A 28 9.56 18.25 -15.35
CA HIS A 28 9.29 19.46 -14.57
C HIS A 28 8.06 20.24 -15.07
N GLY A 29 6.98 19.53 -15.39
CA GLY A 29 5.72 20.13 -15.77
C GLY A 29 5.45 20.20 -17.28
N GLY A 30 5.92 19.22 -18.04
CA GLY A 30 5.71 19.17 -19.50
C GLY A 30 4.24 19.24 -19.90
N ASP A 31 3.91 20.18 -20.82
CA ASP A 31 2.53 20.48 -21.22
C ASP A 31 1.71 19.29 -21.74
N PRO A 32 2.25 18.35 -22.53
CA PRO A 32 1.49 17.18 -22.98
C PRO A 32 0.94 16.34 -21.81
N TYR A 33 1.75 16.15 -20.78
CA TYR A 33 1.39 15.34 -19.63
C TYR A 33 0.42 16.05 -18.68
N ARG A 34 0.55 17.38 -18.56
CA ARG A 34 -0.40 18.21 -17.83
C ARG A 34 -1.79 18.13 -18.45
N LYS A 35 -1.87 18.23 -19.79
CA LYS A 35 -3.13 18.12 -20.53
C LYS A 35 -3.73 16.71 -20.34
N LEU A 36 -2.93 15.67 -20.53
CA LEU A 36 -3.37 14.28 -20.37
C LEU A 36 -3.93 14.02 -18.96
N LEU A 37 -3.27 14.51 -17.90
CA LEU A 37 -3.76 14.33 -16.53
C LEU A 37 -5.08 15.06 -16.26
N LYS A 38 -5.34 16.18 -16.92
CA LYS A 38 -6.66 16.83 -16.87
C LYS A 38 -7.74 15.98 -17.53
N GLU A 39 -7.42 15.37 -18.67
CA GLU A 39 -8.33 14.46 -19.38
C GLU A 39 -8.60 13.17 -18.57
N LEU A 40 -7.59 12.69 -17.84
CA LEU A 40 -7.70 11.51 -16.98
C LEU A 40 -8.30 11.79 -15.58
N LEU A 41 -8.56 13.06 -15.23
CA LEU A 41 -9.08 13.42 -13.91
C LEU A 41 -10.36 12.64 -13.51
N PRO A 42 -11.34 12.42 -14.39
CA PRO A 42 -12.51 11.60 -14.04
C PRO A 42 -12.14 10.15 -13.68
N VAL A 43 -11.18 9.55 -14.39
CA VAL A 43 -10.68 8.19 -14.09
C VAL A 43 -9.97 8.17 -12.74
N ILE A 44 -9.14 9.18 -12.45
CA ILE A 44 -8.45 9.32 -11.16
C ILE A 44 -9.47 9.43 -10.02
N GLN A 45 -10.55 10.18 -10.21
CA GLN A 45 -11.60 10.36 -9.20
C GLN A 45 -12.39 9.08 -8.96
N GLU A 46 -12.76 8.36 -10.01
CA GLU A 46 -13.49 7.09 -9.93
C GLU A 46 -12.64 6.01 -9.25
N ARG A 47 -11.35 5.95 -9.57
CA ARG A 47 -10.41 4.95 -9.08
C ARG A 47 -9.44 5.51 -8.04
N PHE A 48 -9.90 6.42 -7.20
CA PHE A 48 -9.05 7.20 -6.29
C PHE A 48 -8.26 6.32 -5.30
N SER A 49 -8.82 5.21 -4.85
CA SER A 49 -8.10 4.24 -4.00
C SER A 49 -6.80 3.73 -4.62
N ASN A 50 -6.75 3.60 -5.93
CA ASN A 50 -5.61 3.08 -6.66
C ASN A 50 -4.70 4.20 -7.21
N LEU A 51 -5.29 5.33 -7.59
CA LEU A 51 -4.60 6.39 -8.35
C LEU A 51 -4.36 7.66 -7.55
N GLY A 52 -5.09 7.87 -6.45
CA GLY A 52 -5.01 9.11 -5.68
C GLY A 52 -3.61 9.41 -5.16
N TRP A 53 -2.92 8.41 -4.63
CA TRP A 53 -1.59 8.53 -4.06
C TRP A 53 -0.52 8.97 -5.08
N ILE A 54 -0.64 8.54 -6.33
CA ILE A 54 0.28 8.95 -7.39
C ILE A 54 -0.15 10.29 -8.01
N ALA A 55 -1.46 10.51 -8.17
CA ALA A 55 -1.99 11.74 -8.73
C ALA A 55 -1.62 12.98 -7.92
N VAL A 56 -1.54 12.88 -6.59
CA VAL A 56 -1.13 14.03 -5.74
C VAL A 56 0.31 14.47 -6.00
N ARG A 57 1.18 13.62 -6.51
CA ARG A 57 2.55 13.96 -6.90
C ARG A 57 2.61 14.93 -8.10
N ALA A 58 1.53 15.01 -8.88
CA ALA A 58 1.41 15.96 -9.98
C ALA A 58 1.08 17.39 -9.51
N ILE A 59 0.54 17.57 -8.30
CA ILE A 59 0.03 18.86 -7.79
C ILE A 59 0.99 20.04 -7.98
N PRO A 60 2.33 19.92 -7.74
CA PRO A 60 3.25 21.03 -7.93
C PRO A 60 3.32 21.58 -9.37
N PHE A 61 2.87 20.79 -10.34
CA PHE A 61 2.92 21.11 -11.77
C PHE A 61 1.55 21.40 -12.38
N MET A 62 0.48 21.27 -11.58
CA MET A 62 -0.91 21.43 -12.04
C MET A 62 -1.51 22.73 -11.51
N ASP A 63 -2.66 23.12 -12.08
CA ASP A 63 -3.39 24.29 -11.62
C ASP A 63 -4.13 24.04 -10.29
N PRO A 64 -4.59 25.11 -9.62
CA PRO A 64 -5.32 25.00 -8.36
C PRO A 64 -6.64 24.21 -8.47
N GLU A 65 -7.27 24.20 -9.63
CA GLU A 65 -8.51 23.46 -9.89
C GLU A 65 -8.28 21.96 -9.81
N PHE A 66 -7.20 21.46 -10.39
CA PHE A 66 -6.81 20.05 -10.28
C PHE A 66 -6.61 19.66 -8.80
N LYS A 67 -5.87 20.47 -8.04
CA LYS A 67 -5.68 20.25 -6.59
C LYS A 67 -7.00 20.23 -5.84
N SER A 68 -7.90 21.17 -6.12
CA SER A 68 -9.21 21.28 -5.46
C SER A 68 -10.08 20.06 -5.75
N SER A 69 -10.05 19.56 -6.98
CA SER A 69 -10.78 18.37 -7.41
C SER A 69 -10.28 17.13 -6.68
N LEU A 70 -8.95 16.96 -6.57
CA LEU A 70 -8.37 15.85 -5.78
C LEU A 70 -8.72 15.94 -4.30
N ALA A 71 -8.70 17.14 -3.72
CA ALA A 71 -9.09 17.35 -2.32
C ALA A 71 -10.55 16.98 -2.04
N ALA A 72 -11.48 17.33 -2.96
CA ALA A 72 -12.88 16.97 -2.83
C ALA A 72 -13.08 15.44 -2.90
N THR A 73 -12.43 14.79 -3.86
CA THR A 73 -12.47 13.34 -4.01
C THR A 73 -11.86 12.64 -2.78
N LEU A 74 -10.74 13.14 -2.26
CA LEU A 74 -10.08 12.61 -1.08
C LEU A 74 -10.99 12.66 0.16
N ARG A 75 -11.76 13.74 0.36
CA ARG A 75 -12.72 13.82 1.48
C ARG A 75 -13.77 12.71 1.39
N SER A 76 -14.31 12.48 0.20
CA SER A 76 -15.30 11.40 -0.01
C SER A 76 -14.68 10.01 0.17
N TYR A 77 -13.46 9.81 -0.33
CA TYR A 77 -12.71 8.57 -0.15
C TYR A 77 -12.41 8.31 1.33
N LYS A 78 -11.98 9.34 2.06
CA LYS A 78 -11.64 9.22 3.49
C LYS A 78 -12.81 8.75 4.35
N VAL A 79 -14.02 9.23 4.10
CA VAL A 79 -15.21 8.77 4.83
C VAL A 79 -15.38 7.27 4.71
N LYS A 80 -15.28 6.75 3.49
CA LYS A 80 -15.37 5.31 3.22
C LYS A 80 -14.20 4.53 3.81
N LEU A 81 -12.99 5.07 3.69
CA LEU A 81 -11.79 4.47 4.27
C LEU A 81 -11.93 4.34 5.79
N ASP A 82 -12.34 5.40 6.49
CA ASP A 82 -12.52 5.39 7.95
C ASP A 82 -13.58 4.37 8.38
N GLU A 83 -14.67 4.29 7.63
CA GLU A 83 -15.70 3.26 7.85
C GLU A 83 -15.12 1.85 7.71
N ASP A 84 -14.36 1.59 6.64
CA ASP A 84 -13.76 0.28 6.41
C ASP A 84 -12.70 -0.07 7.47
N LEU A 85 -11.86 0.88 7.87
CA LEU A 85 -10.84 0.66 8.91
C LEU A 85 -11.46 0.48 10.31
N SER A 86 -12.63 1.05 10.58
CA SER A 86 -13.33 0.88 11.86
C SER A 86 -13.93 -0.51 12.07
N LYS A 87 -14.00 -1.35 11.02
CA LYS A 87 -14.58 -2.69 11.07
C LYS A 87 -13.72 -3.72 11.81
N ASN A 88 -12.50 -3.36 12.15
CA ASN A 88 -11.60 -4.25 12.89
C ASN A 88 -10.82 -3.48 13.97
N PRO A 89 -10.33 -4.17 15.01
CA PRO A 89 -9.66 -3.52 16.14
C PRO A 89 -8.29 -2.94 15.80
N TYR A 90 -7.69 -3.35 14.69
CA TYR A 90 -6.36 -2.90 14.27
C TYR A 90 -6.40 -1.57 13.51
N GLY A 91 -7.56 -1.21 12.93
CA GLY A 91 -7.71 -0.02 12.13
C GLY A 91 -6.87 -0.03 10.85
N VAL A 92 -6.69 -1.20 10.25
CA VAL A 92 -5.97 -1.42 8.99
C VAL A 92 -6.83 -2.28 8.05
N PRO A 93 -6.55 -2.33 6.75
CA PRO A 93 -7.29 -3.22 5.85
C PRO A 93 -6.92 -4.67 6.16
N ILE A 94 -7.89 -5.43 6.66
CA ILE A 94 -7.74 -6.86 6.93
C ILE A 94 -8.17 -7.64 5.69
N ALA A 95 -7.24 -8.42 5.15
CA ALA A 95 -7.58 -9.37 4.09
C ALA A 95 -8.43 -10.51 4.66
N THR A 96 -9.56 -10.76 4.02
CA THR A 96 -10.50 -11.84 4.38
C THR A 96 -10.35 -13.07 3.47
N GLY A 97 -9.37 -13.04 2.57
CA GLY A 97 -9.06 -14.14 1.65
C GLY A 97 -8.09 -15.15 2.24
N ALA A 98 -7.67 -16.10 1.42
CA ALA A 98 -6.74 -17.16 1.79
C ALA A 98 -5.26 -16.71 1.71
N TRP A 99 -4.98 -15.42 1.59
CA TRP A 99 -3.63 -14.85 1.51
C TRP A 99 -3.46 -13.81 2.60
N GLY A 100 -2.35 -13.84 3.33
CA GLY A 100 -2.02 -12.83 4.32
C GLY A 100 -1.92 -11.44 3.68
N GLY A 101 -2.47 -10.43 4.34
CA GLY A 101 -2.70 -9.11 3.75
C GLY A 101 -1.67 -8.05 4.11
N SER A 102 -0.52 -8.42 4.67
CA SER A 102 0.45 -7.44 5.16
C SER A 102 0.94 -6.47 4.08
N HIS A 103 1.06 -6.95 2.83
CA HIS A 103 1.44 -6.08 1.70
C HIS A 103 0.39 -5.01 1.39
N GLN A 104 -0.90 -5.33 1.54
CA GLN A 104 -1.99 -4.37 1.35
C GLN A 104 -1.98 -3.31 2.45
N VAL A 105 -1.66 -3.71 3.69
CA VAL A 105 -1.51 -2.79 4.82
C VAL A 105 -0.33 -1.85 4.60
N ALA A 106 0.83 -2.38 4.21
CA ALA A 106 2.02 -1.58 3.93
C ALA A 106 1.82 -0.67 2.71
N ALA A 107 1.18 -1.15 1.66
CA ALA A 107 0.86 -0.35 0.47
C ALA A 107 -0.08 0.81 0.83
N LEU A 108 -1.15 0.55 1.57
CA LEU A 108 -2.06 1.60 2.02
C LEU A 108 -1.35 2.63 2.91
N ALA A 109 -0.50 2.18 3.84
CA ALA A 109 0.29 3.07 4.68
C ALA A 109 1.17 4.02 3.85
N ALA A 110 1.85 3.50 2.83
CA ALA A 110 2.65 4.29 1.91
C ALA A 110 1.79 5.25 1.05
N HIS A 111 0.67 4.81 0.54
CA HIS A 111 -0.26 5.65 -0.23
C HIS A 111 -0.80 6.80 0.61
N LEU A 112 -1.20 6.54 1.86
CA LEU A 112 -1.72 7.56 2.77
C LEU A 112 -0.66 8.57 3.19
N TYR A 113 0.64 8.19 3.20
CA TYR A 113 1.73 9.14 3.36
C TYR A 113 1.75 10.20 2.24
N PHE A 114 1.65 9.81 0.97
CA PHE A 114 1.61 10.76 -0.13
C PHE A 114 0.37 11.67 -0.07
N LEU A 115 -0.78 11.12 0.32
CA LEU A 115 -1.99 11.91 0.53
C LEU A 115 -1.84 12.89 1.70
N HIS A 116 -1.23 12.45 2.80
CA HIS A 116 -0.90 13.31 3.95
C HIS A 116 0.03 14.46 3.56
N GLN A 117 1.11 14.17 2.80
CA GLN A 117 2.04 15.22 2.36
C GLN A 117 1.36 16.31 1.53
N SER A 118 0.32 15.98 0.79
CA SER A 118 -0.39 16.94 -0.07
C SER A 118 -1.60 17.59 0.63
N PHE A 119 -2.21 16.88 1.58
CA PHE A 119 -3.46 17.27 2.26
C PHE A 119 -3.44 16.85 3.74
N PRO A 120 -2.53 17.42 4.55
CA PRO A 120 -2.40 17.05 5.97
C PRO A 120 -3.65 17.34 6.80
N ASP A 121 -4.44 18.33 6.40
CA ASP A 121 -5.70 18.68 7.07
C ASP A 121 -6.85 17.68 6.78
N ILE A 122 -6.66 16.76 5.81
CA ILE A 122 -7.66 15.76 5.45
C ILE A 122 -7.23 14.37 5.91
N VAL A 123 -5.97 14.00 5.69
CA VAL A 123 -5.39 12.70 6.08
C VAL A 123 -4.28 12.96 7.07
N GLY A 124 -4.40 12.46 8.29
CA GLY A 124 -3.36 12.55 9.31
C GLY A 124 -2.21 11.56 9.08
N SER A 125 -1.11 11.77 9.78
CA SER A 125 0.07 10.88 9.71
C SER A 125 -0.15 9.53 10.37
N GLU A 126 -1.12 9.44 11.29
CA GLU A 126 -1.44 8.24 12.07
C GLU A 126 -1.82 7.03 11.22
N TYR A 127 -2.36 7.25 10.02
CA TYR A 127 -2.70 6.15 9.09
C TYR A 127 -1.46 5.42 8.61
N THR A 128 -0.41 6.16 8.26
CA THR A 128 0.87 5.58 7.84
C THR A 128 1.55 4.84 8.99
N LEU A 129 1.58 5.44 10.18
CA LEU A 129 2.21 4.85 11.35
C LEU A 129 1.50 3.58 11.79
N ARG A 130 0.17 3.60 11.86
CA ARG A 130 -0.65 2.44 12.23
C ARG A 130 -0.45 1.25 11.29
N GLY A 131 -0.38 1.49 9.99
CA GLY A 131 -0.12 0.43 9.01
C GLY A 131 1.28 -0.18 9.19
N LEU A 132 2.29 0.63 9.46
CA LEU A 132 3.63 0.15 9.75
C LEU A 132 3.68 -0.62 11.08
N ASP A 133 3.05 -0.09 12.13
CA ASP A 133 2.98 -0.74 13.44
C ASP A 133 2.33 -2.13 13.34
N TYR A 134 1.25 -2.25 12.56
CA TYR A 134 0.62 -3.54 12.30
C TYR A 134 1.59 -4.53 11.66
N VAL A 135 2.30 -4.12 10.61
CA VAL A 135 3.28 -4.98 9.92
C VAL A 135 4.42 -5.39 10.85
N LEU A 136 4.80 -4.53 11.79
CA LEU A 136 5.86 -4.78 12.77
C LEU A 136 5.39 -5.50 14.04
N GLY A 137 4.14 -5.99 14.07
CA GLY A 137 3.67 -6.89 15.11
C GLY A 137 2.72 -6.27 16.13
N THR A 138 2.13 -5.12 15.86
CA THR A 138 1.07 -4.58 16.73
C THR A 138 -0.22 -5.37 16.52
N HIS A 139 -0.26 -6.55 17.11
CA HIS A 139 -1.39 -7.45 17.11
C HIS A 139 -1.73 -7.89 18.53
N PRO A 140 -3.02 -8.06 18.89
CA PRO A 140 -3.40 -8.43 20.24
C PRO A 140 -2.95 -9.83 20.66
N VAL A 141 -2.71 -10.74 19.74
CA VAL A 141 -2.46 -12.15 20.01
C VAL A 141 -1.01 -12.55 19.77
N SER A 142 -0.50 -12.38 18.56
CA SER A 142 0.82 -12.92 18.21
C SER A 142 1.96 -11.95 18.50
N ASN A 143 1.77 -10.66 18.33
CA ASN A 143 2.82 -9.65 18.47
C ASN A 143 4.11 -10.00 17.68
N VAL A 144 3.95 -10.58 16.50
CA VAL A 144 5.03 -11.06 15.64
C VAL A 144 5.18 -10.16 14.43
N SER A 145 6.37 -9.61 14.19
CA SER A 145 6.66 -8.85 12.99
C SER A 145 6.62 -9.76 11.75
N TYR A 146 5.99 -9.26 10.69
CA TYR A 146 6.00 -9.91 9.37
C TYR A 146 7.26 -9.62 8.57
N VAL A 147 8.16 -8.82 9.14
CA VAL A 147 9.47 -8.54 8.56
C VAL A 147 10.53 -9.33 9.31
N SER A 148 11.11 -10.30 8.65
CA SER A 148 12.07 -11.22 9.25
C SER A 148 13.27 -10.48 9.86
N SER A 149 13.64 -10.83 11.09
CA SER A 149 14.68 -10.19 11.91
C SER A 149 14.41 -8.73 12.29
N VAL A 150 13.20 -8.22 12.15
CA VAL A 150 12.81 -6.86 12.57
C VAL A 150 11.73 -6.95 13.64
N GLY A 151 11.89 -6.14 14.71
CA GLY A 151 10.99 -6.17 15.87
C GLY A 151 11.46 -7.08 16.99
N ALA A 152 10.69 -7.13 18.09
CA ALA A 152 11.02 -7.96 19.27
C ALA A 152 10.90 -9.46 18.98
N GLN A 153 9.92 -9.82 18.18
CA GLN A 153 9.71 -11.15 17.63
C GLN A 153 9.37 -11.03 16.15
N SER A 154 9.89 -11.93 15.34
CA SER A 154 9.61 -11.95 13.90
C SER A 154 9.43 -13.36 13.39
N LYS A 155 8.77 -13.52 12.25
CA LYS A 155 8.70 -14.81 11.56
C LYS A 155 10.12 -15.26 11.19
N LEU A 156 10.47 -16.47 11.60
CA LEU A 156 11.79 -17.08 11.36
C LEU A 156 11.76 -18.03 10.17
N VAL A 157 10.60 -18.57 9.84
CA VAL A 157 10.40 -19.47 8.72
C VAL A 157 9.76 -18.69 7.58
N ALA A 158 10.39 -18.71 6.43
CA ALA A 158 9.89 -18.08 5.23
C ALA A 158 10.15 -18.97 4.00
N TYR A 159 9.26 -18.86 3.04
CA TYR A 159 9.33 -19.57 1.79
C TYR A 159 9.89 -18.63 0.73
N GLY A 160 10.99 -18.98 0.13
CA GLY A 160 11.64 -18.18 -0.90
C GLY A 160 11.60 -18.85 -2.28
N ASN A 161 12.21 -18.22 -3.27
CA ASN A 161 12.31 -18.75 -4.63
C ASN A 161 13.04 -20.10 -4.69
N ASN A 162 13.97 -20.35 -3.79
CA ASN A 162 14.59 -21.66 -3.66
C ASN A 162 13.79 -22.50 -2.67
N ARG A 163 12.83 -23.21 -3.19
CA ARG A 163 11.90 -24.07 -2.45
C ARG A 163 12.58 -25.26 -1.75
N ALA A 164 13.85 -25.50 -2.01
CA ALA A 164 14.56 -26.63 -1.47
C ALA A 164 15.24 -26.34 -0.13
N ASP A 165 15.59 -25.10 0.17
CA ASP A 165 16.38 -24.74 1.36
C ASP A 165 15.70 -23.77 2.34
N TYR A 166 14.44 -23.39 2.07
CA TYR A 166 13.68 -22.48 2.94
C TYR A 166 14.45 -21.20 3.25
N SER A 167 14.96 -20.52 2.23
CA SER A 167 15.84 -19.36 2.37
C SER A 167 15.26 -18.31 3.28
N PHE A 168 15.92 -18.07 4.39
CA PHE A 168 15.60 -16.99 5.33
C PHE A 168 16.31 -15.71 4.89
N ILE A 169 15.55 -14.63 4.68
CA ILE A 169 16.09 -13.34 4.24
C ILE A 169 15.81 -12.28 5.31
N PRO A 170 16.82 -11.86 6.10
CA PRO A 170 16.65 -10.76 7.05
C PRO A 170 16.13 -9.49 6.33
N GLY A 171 15.09 -8.87 6.89
CA GLY A 171 14.41 -7.73 6.26
C GLY A 171 13.42 -8.11 5.16
N GLY A 172 13.33 -9.39 4.80
CA GLY A 172 12.28 -9.88 3.89
C GLY A 172 10.92 -9.82 4.57
N MET A 173 9.91 -9.31 3.87
CA MET A 173 8.54 -9.24 4.34
C MET A 173 7.73 -10.39 3.75
N ILE A 174 6.98 -11.07 4.61
CA ILE A 174 6.07 -12.15 4.24
C ILE A 174 4.62 -11.66 4.16
N PRO A 175 3.68 -12.43 3.55
CA PRO A 175 2.27 -12.06 3.52
C PRO A 175 1.65 -11.91 4.92
N GLY A 176 2.20 -12.58 5.91
CA GLY A 176 1.76 -12.53 7.29
C GLY A 176 0.66 -13.53 7.60
N VAL A 177 0.11 -13.42 8.80
CA VAL A 177 -0.92 -14.34 9.28
C VAL A 177 -2.25 -14.11 8.55
N VAL A 178 -3.01 -15.17 8.40
CA VAL A 178 -4.41 -15.09 7.96
C VAL A 178 -5.28 -14.74 9.16
N ILE A 179 -6.02 -13.64 9.07
CA ILE A 179 -6.93 -13.20 10.12
C ILE A 179 -8.38 -13.45 9.68
N VAL A 180 -9.10 -14.23 10.42
CA VAL A 180 -10.46 -14.67 10.09
C VAL A 180 -11.50 -13.86 10.87
N GLN A 181 -12.53 -13.39 10.16
CA GLN A 181 -13.69 -12.75 10.79
C GLN A 181 -14.70 -13.81 11.30
N PRO A 182 -15.53 -13.52 12.30
CA PRO A 182 -15.68 -12.22 12.99
C PRO A 182 -14.76 -12.04 14.20
N ASP A 183 -14.18 -13.08 14.73
CA ASP A 183 -13.48 -13.07 16.03
C ASP A 183 -11.98 -12.77 15.87
N TYR A 184 -11.52 -12.59 14.63
CA TYR A 184 -10.13 -12.29 14.26
C TYR A 184 -9.09 -13.26 14.84
N PRO A 185 -9.34 -14.59 14.90
CA PRO A 185 -8.30 -15.52 15.25
C PRO A 185 -7.18 -15.50 14.21
N GLU A 186 -5.94 -15.52 14.67
CA GLU A 186 -4.78 -15.59 13.79
C GLU A 186 -4.45 -17.05 13.47
N LEU A 187 -4.32 -17.35 12.17
CA LEU A 187 -3.64 -18.55 11.73
C LEU A 187 -2.17 -18.19 11.52
N ASN A 188 -1.32 -18.68 12.38
CA ASN A 188 0.10 -18.36 12.41
C ASN A 188 0.92 -19.65 12.50
N ASP A 189 1.01 -20.36 11.39
CA ASP A 189 1.79 -21.59 11.28
C ASP A 189 3.17 -21.31 10.68
N ASP A 190 4.19 -21.96 11.21
CA ASP A 190 5.57 -21.82 10.75
C ASP A 190 5.95 -22.84 9.66
N TRP A 191 4.99 -23.59 9.15
CA TRP A 191 5.27 -24.51 8.05
C TRP A 191 5.62 -23.77 6.77
N PRO A 192 6.82 -23.99 6.21
CA PRO A 192 7.33 -23.15 5.11
C PRO A 192 6.56 -23.28 3.79
N PHE A 193 5.80 -24.35 3.61
CA PHE A 193 4.95 -24.50 2.41
C PHE A 193 3.60 -23.79 2.49
N LEU A 194 3.32 -23.11 3.60
CA LEU A 194 2.21 -22.16 3.69
C LEU A 194 2.61 -20.83 3.02
N TRP A 195 2.76 -20.86 1.71
CA TRP A 195 3.18 -19.72 0.92
C TRP A 195 2.27 -18.50 1.06
N PHE A 196 0.99 -18.69 1.30
CA PHE A 196 0.04 -17.60 1.57
C PHE A 196 0.32 -16.85 2.90
N GLU A 197 1.17 -17.38 3.77
CA GLU A 197 1.63 -16.75 5.01
C GLU A 197 3.13 -16.43 4.98
N ASN A 198 3.94 -17.27 4.35
CA ASN A 198 5.39 -17.31 4.56
C ASN A 198 6.23 -17.03 3.31
N GLU A 199 5.64 -16.69 2.16
CA GLU A 199 6.39 -16.46 0.93
C GLU A 199 7.02 -15.06 0.90
N TYR A 200 8.33 -14.97 0.60
CA TYR A 200 8.93 -13.69 0.24
C TYR A 200 8.57 -13.31 -1.20
N VAL A 201 7.96 -12.16 -1.35
CA VAL A 201 7.57 -11.60 -2.65
C VAL A 201 8.13 -10.18 -2.79
N ILE A 202 8.73 -9.87 -3.93
CA ILE A 202 9.45 -8.60 -4.14
C ILE A 202 8.53 -7.38 -3.95
N ASP A 203 7.31 -7.43 -4.46
CA ASP A 203 6.35 -6.35 -4.33
C ASP A 203 5.94 -6.12 -2.86
N THR A 204 5.83 -7.19 -2.07
CA THR A 204 5.58 -7.10 -0.63
C THR A 204 6.71 -6.36 0.09
N VAL A 205 7.96 -6.71 -0.20
CA VAL A 205 9.14 -6.05 0.41
C VAL A 205 9.24 -4.59 -0.03
N THR A 206 8.97 -4.29 -1.30
CA THR A 206 9.03 -2.90 -1.80
C THR A 206 8.00 -2.00 -1.14
N THR A 207 6.79 -2.48 -0.88
CA THR A 207 5.78 -1.71 -0.14
C THR A 207 6.19 -1.44 1.30
N PHE A 208 6.82 -2.42 1.97
CA PHE A 208 7.37 -2.22 3.31
C PHE A 208 8.49 -1.17 3.33
N ILE A 209 9.46 -1.25 2.42
CA ILE A 209 10.56 -0.27 2.32
C ILE A 209 9.98 1.13 2.15
N LEU A 210 8.98 1.30 1.30
CA LEU A 210 8.34 2.59 1.08
C LEU A 210 7.60 3.09 2.33
N ALA A 211 6.83 2.24 3.00
CA ALA A 211 6.12 2.58 4.23
C ALA A 211 7.07 2.93 5.40
N ALA A 212 8.16 2.18 5.55
CA ALA A 212 9.17 2.44 6.58
C ALA A 212 9.89 3.78 6.34
N ASN A 213 10.24 4.10 5.08
CA ASN A 213 10.81 5.40 4.74
C ASN A 213 9.81 6.54 4.94
N ALA A 214 8.53 6.33 4.63
CA ALA A 214 7.46 7.28 4.89
C ALA A 214 7.34 7.59 6.39
N ALA A 215 7.29 6.57 7.24
CA ALA A 215 7.24 6.73 8.69
C ALA A 215 8.49 7.46 9.24
N ASN A 216 9.68 7.11 8.75
CA ASN A 216 10.92 7.81 9.12
C ASN A 216 10.91 9.29 8.70
N ALA A 217 10.29 9.63 7.58
CA ALA A 217 10.13 11.02 7.15
C ALA A 217 9.13 11.80 8.04
N LEU A 218 8.11 11.13 8.56
CA LEU A 218 7.12 11.73 9.49
C LEU A 218 7.69 11.96 10.90
N ALA A 219 8.73 11.25 11.29
CA ALA A 219 9.37 11.35 12.61
C ALA A 219 10.42 12.47 12.70
N ARG A 220 10.72 13.16 11.61
CA ARG A 220 11.69 14.28 11.53
C ARG A 220 11.02 15.63 11.62
#